data_06198b0c46fc44d22be17792b72463d2
#
_entry.id   06198b0c46fc44d22be17792b72463d2
#
_cell.length_a   1.000
_cell.length_b   1.000
_cell.length_c   1.000
_cell.angle_alpha   90.00
_cell.angle_beta   90.00
_cell.angle_gamma   90.00
#
_symmetry.space_group_name_H-M   'P 1'
#
loop_
_entity.id
_entity.type
_entity.pdbx_description
1 polymer ?
#
loop_
_entity_poly.entity_id
_entity_poly.type
_entity_poly.pdbx_seq_one_letter_code
_entity_poly.pdbx_strand_id
1 'polypeptide(L)'
;MNTTRICTLFCLASLFAPAFFCAPLLAQATAPTSPAAATSATPAATWPTDEADLNALATKLVNGWFQQIADKDMKGVMAAMQPNFQVVTFQGVFDPATSMAHVSNLGTKAPAVSKVIATRVGDALVVTCLVKADQEMDGKKLSSDAMPRLGVWQIVDGAWKMAAWASLSTPSPRPAPKAPAFAGDAALNAQGAAMLTKLLMAQHKKELPAFDAMLATGLQIVNFKGQLGRDDMMNGAKRATTDLPMLADTRATKCGDLLVVTCNLTMGQKVAFTTIPADPAPFLAVFQGSGDAAKVIAIANTNKPK
;
A
#
# COMPACT_ATOMS: atom_id res chain seq x y z
N MET A 1 -37.45 15.10 -39.31
CA MET A 1 -38.06 13.74 -39.24
C MET A 1 -37.73 13.17 -37.88
N ASN A 2 -38.52 13.46 -36.89
CA ASN A 2 -39.60 12.70 -36.24
C ASN A 2 -39.37 11.19 -36.17
N THR A 3 -39.15 10.67 -34.96
CA THR A 3 -40.12 9.75 -34.33
C THR A 3 -39.79 9.50 -32.85
N THR A 4 -40.69 9.98 -32.04
CA THR A 4 -41.00 9.70 -30.63
C THR A 4 -41.70 8.34 -30.47
N ARG A 5 -41.45 7.57 -29.39
CA ARG A 5 -42.37 6.62 -28.74
C ARG A 5 -41.84 6.34 -27.34
N ILE A 6 -42.39 6.84 -26.25
CA ILE A 6 -43.66 6.63 -25.50
C ILE A 6 -43.85 5.21 -24.95
N CYS A 7 -43.88 5.21 -23.59
CA CYS A 7 -44.63 4.43 -22.60
C CYS A 7 -44.62 2.89 -22.59
N THR A 8 -44.46 2.30 -21.41
CA THR A 8 -45.62 1.77 -20.64
C THR A 8 -45.26 1.41 -19.19
N LEU A 9 -46.05 1.96 -18.29
CA LEU A 9 -46.20 1.63 -16.87
C LEU A 9 -46.92 0.27 -16.74
N PHE A 10 -46.50 -0.58 -15.78
CA PHE A 10 -47.39 -1.61 -15.23
C PHE A 10 -47.24 -1.68 -13.70
N CYS A 11 -48.25 -1.16 -13.01
CA CYS A 11 -48.58 -1.48 -11.62
C CYS A 11 -49.34 -2.78 -11.58
N LEU A 12 -48.98 -3.69 -10.66
CA LEU A 12 -49.89 -4.75 -10.20
C LEU A 12 -49.71 -4.91 -8.69
N ALA A 13 -50.72 -4.47 -7.98
CA ALA A 13 -50.98 -4.78 -6.58
C ALA A 13 -51.65 -6.17 -6.48
N SER A 14 -51.22 -6.99 -5.54
CA SER A 14 -51.97 -8.18 -5.12
C SER A 14 -51.95 -8.28 -3.60
N LEU A 15 -53.11 -8.04 -3.03
CA LEU A 15 -53.49 -8.36 -1.66
C LEU A 15 -53.61 -9.90 -1.51
N PHE A 16 -53.09 -10.45 -0.41
CA PHE A 16 -53.56 -11.73 0.14
C PHE A 16 -53.58 -11.67 1.67
N ALA A 17 -54.73 -12.09 2.22
CA ALA A 17 -55.13 -12.11 3.62
C ALA A 17 -54.52 -13.30 4.40
N PRO A 18 -54.55 -13.25 5.76
CA PRO A 18 -53.87 -14.24 6.59
C PRO A 18 -54.77 -15.45 6.89
N ALA A 19 -54.19 -16.65 6.80
CA ALA A 19 -54.79 -17.86 7.32
C ALA A 19 -54.18 -18.21 8.69
N PHE A 20 -55.03 -18.26 9.73
CA PHE A 20 -54.71 -18.80 11.05
C PHE A 20 -54.58 -20.32 10.95
N PHE A 21 -53.45 -20.87 11.36
CA PHE A 21 -53.31 -22.29 11.66
C PHE A 21 -52.85 -22.48 13.11
N CYS A 22 -53.70 -23.16 13.88
CA CYS A 22 -53.40 -23.73 15.20
C CYS A 22 -52.31 -24.80 15.06
N ALA A 23 -51.22 -24.68 15.81
CA ALA A 23 -50.21 -25.71 15.94
C ALA A 23 -50.34 -26.47 17.27
N PRO A 24 -50.17 -27.79 17.32
CA PRO A 24 -50.17 -28.56 18.57
C PRO A 24 -48.85 -28.43 19.32
N LEU A 25 -48.95 -28.36 20.65
CA LEU A 25 -47.85 -28.43 21.61
C LEU A 25 -47.08 -29.76 21.45
N LEU A 26 -45.87 -29.73 20.96
CA LEU A 26 -44.93 -30.86 21.06
C LEU A 26 -43.89 -30.56 22.12
N ALA A 27 -43.73 -31.48 23.06
CA ALA A 27 -42.81 -31.45 24.16
C ALA A 27 -41.36 -31.25 23.68
N GLN A 28 -40.71 -30.22 24.19
CA GLN A 28 -39.27 -30.00 23.97
C GLN A 28 -38.44 -31.02 24.77
N ALA A 29 -37.79 -31.93 24.06
CA ALA A 29 -36.69 -32.71 24.58
C ALA A 29 -35.49 -31.81 24.70
N THR A 30 -34.99 -31.61 25.94
CA THR A 30 -33.75 -30.89 26.22
C THR A 30 -32.54 -31.63 25.63
N ALA A 31 -32.00 -31.11 24.53
CA ALA A 31 -30.74 -31.62 23.99
C ALA A 31 -29.58 -31.24 24.96
N PRO A 32 -28.58 -32.14 25.16
CA PRO A 32 -27.44 -31.82 25.99
C PRO A 32 -26.65 -30.65 25.38
N THR A 33 -26.46 -29.61 26.17
CA THR A 33 -25.59 -28.46 25.85
C THR A 33 -24.17 -28.95 25.71
N SER A 34 -23.68 -29.07 24.49
CA SER A 34 -22.27 -29.28 24.19
C SER A 34 -21.49 -28.06 24.76
N PRO A 35 -20.41 -28.26 25.51
CA PRO A 35 -19.62 -27.14 26.01
C PRO A 35 -19.10 -26.35 24.82
N ALA A 36 -19.43 -25.05 24.77
CA ALA A 36 -18.91 -24.14 23.78
C ALA A 36 -17.38 -24.18 23.85
N ALA A 37 -16.75 -24.58 22.75
CA ALA A 37 -15.30 -24.52 22.63
C ALA A 37 -14.88 -23.09 22.92
N ALA A 38 -14.08 -22.88 23.97
CA ALA A 38 -13.50 -21.60 24.30
C ALA A 38 -12.67 -21.14 23.11
N THR A 39 -13.15 -20.18 22.37
CA THR A 39 -12.39 -19.50 21.32
C THR A 39 -11.23 -18.79 22.03
N SER A 40 -10.04 -19.34 21.93
CA SER A 40 -8.82 -18.71 22.40
C SER A 40 -8.69 -17.38 21.65
N ALA A 41 -9.00 -16.28 22.34
CA ALA A 41 -8.83 -14.95 21.80
C ALA A 41 -7.35 -14.73 21.50
N THR A 42 -7.00 -14.46 20.27
CA THR A 42 -5.64 -14.07 19.89
C THR A 42 -5.29 -12.81 20.70
N PRO A 43 -4.13 -12.77 21.38
CA PRO A 43 -3.71 -11.58 22.13
C PRO A 43 -3.71 -10.35 21.21
N ALA A 44 -4.22 -9.21 21.70
CA ALA A 44 -4.21 -7.97 20.94
C ALA A 44 -2.75 -7.56 20.61
N ALA A 45 -2.54 -7.03 19.41
CA ALA A 45 -1.24 -6.54 18.98
C ALA A 45 -0.77 -5.38 19.88
N THR A 46 0.50 -5.39 20.26
CA THR A 46 1.13 -4.35 21.09
C THR A 46 2.41 -3.87 20.41
N TRP A 47 2.83 -2.65 20.78
CA TRP A 47 4.10 -2.11 20.33
C TRP A 47 5.27 -2.73 21.09
N PRO A 48 6.35 -3.17 20.40
CA PRO A 48 7.61 -3.49 21.03
C PRO A 48 8.22 -2.26 21.72
N THR A 49 9.03 -2.52 22.74
CA THR A 49 9.66 -1.46 23.55
C THR A 49 11.07 -1.10 23.08
N ASP A 50 11.72 -1.98 22.35
CA ASP A 50 13.09 -1.76 21.84
C ASP A 50 13.21 -2.00 20.33
N GLU A 51 14.34 -1.59 19.76
CA GLU A 51 14.60 -1.66 18.32
C GLU A 51 14.77 -3.12 17.82
N ALA A 52 15.37 -4.00 18.63
CA ALA A 52 15.60 -5.40 18.25
C ALA A 52 14.26 -6.11 18.11
N ASP A 53 13.36 -5.91 19.07
CA ASP A 53 12.01 -6.46 19.06
C ASP A 53 11.18 -5.86 17.93
N LEU A 54 11.38 -4.57 17.61
CA LEU A 54 10.72 -3.93 16.48
C LEU A 54 11.13 -4.56 15.14
N ASN A 55 12.43 -4.82 14.95
CA ASN A 55 12.94 -5.51 13.78
C ASN A 55 12.47 -6.98 13.71
N ALA A 56 12.39 -7.68 14.85
CA ALA A 56 11.85 -9.03 14.92
C ALA A 56 10.37 -9.07 14.55
N LEU A 57 9.56 -8.13 15.07
CA LEU A 57 8.15 -7.98 14.68
C LEU A 57 8.02 -7.72 13.16
N ALA A 58 8.77 -6.75 12.64
CA ALA A 58 8.76 -6.43 11.21
C ALA A 58 9.12 -7.64 10.35
N THR A 59 10.13 -8.40 10.74
CA THR A 59 10.54 -9.63 10.06
C THR A 59 9.39 -10.65 10.05
N LYS A 60 8.70 -10.83 11.18
CA LYS A 60 7.52 -11.71 11.27
C LYS A 60 6.38 -11.26 10.35
N LEU A 61 6.07 -9.96 10.34
CA LEU A 61 5.01 -9.41 9.49
C LEU A 61 5.31 -9.58 8.01
N VAL A 62 6.53 -9.26 7.58
CA VAL A 62 6.95 -9.40 6.17
C VAL A 62 6.98 -10.87 5.75
N ASN A 63 7.54 -11.76 6.55
CA ASN A 63 7.56 -13.19 6.24
C ASN A 63 6.14 -13.77 6.17
N GLY A 64 5.25 -13.40 7.12
CA GLY A 64 3.85 -13.82 7.10
C GLY A 64 3.13 -13.37 5.83
N TRP A 65 3.35 -12.12 5.42
CA TRP A 65 2.81 -11.59 4.16
C TRP A 65 3.25 -12.39 2.94
N PHE A 66 4.55 -12.67 2.81
CA PHE A 66 5.06 -13.45 1.68
C PHE A 66 4.64 -14.91 1.74
N GLN A 67 4.52 -15.49 2.93
CA GLN A 67 4.02 -16.86 3.09
C GLN A 67 2.57 -16.97 2.62
N GLN A 68 1.69 -16.05 3.03
CA GLN A 68 0.30 -16.01 2.56
C GLN A 68 0.21 -15.89 1.03
N ILE A 69 1.07 -15.07 0.41
CA ILE A 69 1.14 -14.96 -1.06
C ILE A 69 1.60 -16.28 -1.69
N ALA A 70 2.63 -16.90 -1.15
CA ALA A 70 3.18 -18.17 -1.66
C ALA A 70 2.17 -19.32 -1.55
N ASP A 71 1.44 -19.37 -0.45
CA ASP A 71 0.41 -20.38 -0.16
C ASP A 71 -0.93 -20.11 -0.88
N LYS A 72 -1.03 -18.96 -1.58
CA LYS A 72 -2.30 -18.49 -2.19
C LYS A 72 -3.43 -18.33 -1.17
N ASP A 73 -3.11 -18.03 0.08
CA ASP A 73 -4.09 -17.67 1.11
C ASP A 73 -4.64 -16.26 0.87
N MET A 74 -5.52 -16.13 -0.10
CA MET A 74 -6.12 -14.85 -0.49
C MET A 74 -6.93 -14.22 0.64
N LYS A 75 -7.51 -15.05 1.53
CA LYS A 75 -8.25 -14.56 2.70
C LYS A 75 -7.29 -13.94 3.72
N GLY A 76 -6.17 -14.59 4.01
CA GLY A 76 -5.12 -14.06 4.88
C GLY A 76 -4.49 -12.78 4.31
N VAL A 77 -4.16 -12.77 3.01
CA VAL A 77 -3.66 -11.59 2.31
C VAL A 77 -4.62 -10.40 2.45
N MET A 78 -5.92 -10.60 2.20
CA MET A 78 -6.92 -9.54 2.36
C MET A 78 -7.05 -9.08 3.82
N ALA A 79 -7.04 -9.99 4.78
CA ALA A 79 -7.14 -9.68 6.20
C ALA A 79 -5.94 -8.88 6.74
N ALA A 80 -4.77 -9.04 6.13
CA ALA A 80 -3.55 -8.31 6.48
C ALA A 80 -3.54 -6.85 5.97
N MET A 81 -4.42 -6.48 5.05
CA MET A 81 -4.53 -5.13 4.50
C MET A 81 -5.58 -4.30 5.23
N GLN A 82 -5.35 -2.99 5.31
CA GLN A 82 -6.41 -2.04 5.67
C GLN A 82 -7.39 -1.86 4.50
N PRO A 83 -8.65 -1.47 4.74
CA PRO A 83 -9.63 -1.23 3.66
C PRO A 83 -9.15 -0.21 2.61
N ASN A 84 -8.35 0.76 3.04
CA ASN A 84 -7.82 1.85 2.21
C ASN A 84 -6.33 1.67 1.84
N PHE A 85 -5.82 0.45 1.95
CA PHE A 85 -4.45 0.10 1.56
C PHE A 85 -4.16 0.46 0.10
N GLN A 86 -2.92 0.87 -0.17
CA GLN A 86 -2.41 1.02 -1.53
C GLN A 86 -1.08 0.29 -1.71
N VAL A 87 -0.90 -0.29 -2.88
CA VAL A 87 0.38 -0.90 -3.26
C VAL A 87 0.90 -0.34 -4.57
N VAL A 88 2.22 -0.15 -4.62
CA VAL A 88 2.98 0.25 -5.81
C VAL A 88 3.87 -0.90 -6.27
N THR A 89 3.78 -1.22 -7.55
CA THR A 89 4.69 -2.15 -8.24
C THR A 89 5.16 -1.52 -9.55
N PHE A 90 5.99 -2.21 -10.30
CA PHE A 90 6.40 -1.76 -11.64
C PHE A 90 5.22 -1.62 -12.62
N GLN A 91 4.10 -2.29 -12.38
CA GLN A 91 2.92 -2.24 -13.25
C GLN A 91 2.02 -1.03 -12.99
N GLY A 92 2.13 -0.42 -11.82
CA GLY A 92 1.29 0.72 -11.44
C GLY A 92 0.90 0.68 -9.97
N VAL A 93 -0.27 1.26 -9.69
CA VAL A 93 -0.86 1.44 -8.36
C VAL A 93 -2.12 0.60 -8.25
N PHE A 94 -2.31 -0.07 -7.12
CA PHE A 94 -3.45 -0.92 -6.85
C PHE A 94 -4.04 -0.62 -5.47
N ASP A 95 -5.36 -0.72 -5.35
CA ASP A 95 -6.11 -0.78 -4.09
C ASP A 95 -6.28 -2.25 -3.61
N PRO A 96 -6.93 -2.54 -2.48
CA PRO A 96 -7.11 -3.92 -2.02
C PRO A 96 -7.78 -4.83 -3.06
N ALA A 97 -8.83 -4.35 -3.73
CA ALA A 97 -9.58 -5.16 -4.69
C ALA A 97 -8.75 -5.51 -5.94
N THR A 98 -8.10 -4.53 -6.53
CA THR A 98 -7.22 -4.74 -7.70
C THR A 98 -5.92 -5.46 -7.34
N SER A 99 -5.42 -5.30 -6.10
CA SER A 99 -4.27 -6.04 -5.57
C SER A 99 -4.54 -7.54 -5.51
N MET A 100 -5.75 -7.97 -5.18
CA MET A 100 -6.09 -9.39 -5.11
C MET A 100 -5.96 -10.09 -6.46
N ALA A 101 -6.42 -9.45 -7.54
CA ALA A 101 -6.23 -9.97 -8.90
C ALA A 101 -4.73 -10.02 -9.27
N HIS A 102 -3.96 -9.00 -8.89
CA HIS A 102 -2.51 -8.94 -9.09
C HIS A 102 -1.79 -10.06 -8.34
N VAL A 103 -2.09 -10.27 -7.05
CA VAL A 103 -1.47 -11.31 -6.21
C VAL A 103 -1.88 -12.71 -6.65
N SER A 104 -3.10 -12.93 -7.12
CA SER A 104 -3.53 -14.24 -7.64
C SER A 104 -2.72 -14.69 -8.86
N ASN A 105 -2.29 -13.73 -9.70
CA ASN A 105 -1.46 -13.99 -10.87
C ASN A 105 0.05 -13.99 -10.57
N LEU A 106 0.45 -13.58 -9.34
CA LEU A 106 1.85 -13.59 -8.93
C LEU A 106 2.25 -15.01 -8.48
N GLY A 107 3.09 -15.67 -9.25
CA GLY A 107 3.85 -16.83 -8.78
C GLY A 107 4.97 -16.37 -7.85
N THR A 108 5.03 -16.88 -6.64
CA THR A 108 6.12 -16.59 -5.69
C THR A 108 6.60 -17.90 -5.09
N LYS A 109 7.92 -18.16 -5.19
CA LYS A 109 8.55 -19.35 -4.60
C LYS A 109 9.73 -18.93 -3.74
N ALA A 110 9.91 -19.66 -2.64
CA ALA A 110 11.05 -19.52 -1.74
C ALA A 110 11.43 -18.07 -1.40
N PRO A 111 10.50 -17.25 -0.87
CA PRO A 111 10.82 -15.89 -0.49
C PRO A 111 11.80 -15.88 0.67
N ALA A 112 12.93 -15.18 0.51
CA ALA A 112 13.92 -14.96 1.54
C ALA A 112 14.00 -13.47 1.85
N VAL A 113 13.59 -13.11 3.08
CA VAL A 113 13.63 -11.74 3.60
C VAL A 113 14.94 -11.49 4.32
N SER A 114 15.58 -10.36 4.06
CA SER A 114 16.84 -9.97 4.67
C SER A 114 16.93 -8.45 4.84
N LYS A 115 17.90 -7.99 5.61
CA LYS A 115 18.17 -6.57 5.87
C LYS A 115 16.92 -5.79 6.27
N VAL A 116 16.13 -6.37 7.19
CA VAL A 116 14.94 -5.71 7.71
C VAL A 116 15.36 -4.52 8.58
N ILE A 117 14.83 -3.35 8.27
CA ILE A 117 14.97 -2.13 9.05
C ILE A 117 13.54 -1.68 9.38
N ALA A 118 13.26 -1.54 10.66
CA ALA A 118 11.96 -1.08 11.14
C ALA A 118 12.10 0.19 11.97
N THR A 119 11.23 1.16 11.72
CA THR A 119 11.14 2.38 12.54
C THR A 119 9.69 2.61 12.94
N ARG A 120 9.51 3.03 14.19
CA ARG A 120 8.22 3.54 14.66
C ARG A 120 8.17 5.03 14.44
N VAL A 121 7.12 5.50 13.74
CA VAL A 121 6.83 6.93 13.60
C VAL A 121 5.38 7.13 14.05
N GLY A 122 5.17 7.73 15.21
CA GLY A 122 3.85 7.80 15.84
C GLY A 122 3.21 6.41 15.99
N ASP A 123 2.06 6.20 15.36
CA ASP A 123 1.32 4.94 15.34
C ASP A 123 1.57 4.10 14.06
N ALA A 124 2.59 4.47 13.29
CA ALA A 124 3.01 3.72 12.12
C ALA A 124 4.30 2.94 12.36
N LEU A 125 4.34 1.69 11.91
CA LEU A 125 5.53 0.88 11.74
C LEU A 125 5.95 0.95 10.27
N VAL A 126 7.05 1.64 10.00
CA VAL A 126 7.65 1.72 8.67
C VAL A 126 8.75 0.68 8.57
N VAL A 127 8.71 -0.14 7.54
CA VAL A 127 9.64 -1.26 7.35
C VAL A 127 10.20 -1.20 5.94
N THR A 128 11.52 -1.30 5.83
CA THR A 128 12.17 -1.64 4.57
C THR A 128 12.92 -2.96 4.72
N CYS A 129 13.00 -3.72 3.63
CA CYS A 129 13.72 -4.98 3.60
C CYS A 129 14.18 -5.30 2.17
N LEU A 130 15.08 -6.26 2.04
CA LEU A 130 15.38 -6.90 0.77
C LEU A 130 14.67 -8.25 0.70
N VAL A 131 14.02 -8.51 -0.41
CA VAL A 131 13.36 -9.80 -0.68
C VAL A 131 13.95 -10.41 -1.93
N LYS A 132 14.51 -11.61 -1.77
CA LYS A 132 14.91 -12.49 -2.86
C LYS A 132 13.83 -13.56 -3.02
N ALA A 133 13.24 -13.67 -4.20
CA ALA A 133 12.24 -14.69 -4.47
C ALA A 133 12.19 -14.97 -5.97
N ASP A 134 11.92 -16.21 -6.34
CA ASP A 134 11.56 -16.53 -7.71
C ASP A 134 10.12 -16.11 -7.95
N GLN A 135 9.96 -15.04 -8.71
CA GLN A 135 8.67 -14.44 -8.98
C GLN A 135 8.38 -14.44 -10.48
N GLU A 136 7.15 -14.75 -10.82
CA GLU A 136 6.62 -14.68 -12.17
C GLU A 136 5.28 -13.93 -12.14
N MET A 137 5.09 -13.02 -13.09
CA MET A 137 3.88 -12.24 -13.25
C MET A 137 3.43 -12.28 -14.70
N ASP A 138 2.20 -12.74 -14.94
CA ASP A 138 1.63 -12.87 -16.29
C ASP A 138 2.56 -13.62 -17.25
N GLY A 139 3.17 -14.73 -16.80
CA GLY A 139 4.12 -15.53 -17.58
C GLY A 139 5.52 -14.92 -17.76
N LYS A 140 5.81 -13.77 -17.13
CA LYS A 140 7.12 -13.10 -17.21
C LYS A 140 7.87 -13.24 -15.89
N LYS A 141 9.09 -13.76 -15.94
CA LYS A 141 9.96 -13.80 -14.78
C LYS A 141 10.37 -12.38 -14.38
N LEU A 142 10.26 -12.10 -13.08
CA LEU A 142 10.82 -10.90 -12.46
C LEU A 142 12.30 -11.14 -12.10
N SER A 143 13.02 -10.07 -11.74
CA SER A 143 14.39 -10.22 -11.26
C SER A 143 14.43 -11.15 -10.03
N SER A 144 15.33 -12.12 -10.06
CA SER A 144 15.64 -13.00 -8.93
C SER A 144 16.59 -12.38 -7.91
N ASP A 145 17.05 -11.14 -8.15
CA ASP A 145 17.90 -10.42 -7.22
C ASP A 145 17.14 -10.04 -5.95
N ALA A 146 17.88 -9.83 -4.87
CA ALA A 146 17.32 -9.31 -3.64
C ALA A 146 16.89 -7.84 -3.83
N MET A 147 15.60 -7.63 -4.07
CA MET A 147 15.04 -6.32 -4.41
C MET A 147 14.42 -5.62 -3.19
N PRO A 148 14.55 -4.28 -3.10
CA PRO A 148 13.97 -3.52 -2.00
C PRO A 148 12.45 -3.61 -1.95
N ARG A 149 11.94 -3.64 -0.71
CA ARG A 149 10.52 -3.53 -0.38
C ARG A 149 10.35 -2.48 0.71
N LEU A 150 9.19 -1.83 0.69
CA LEU A 150 8.76 -0.93 1.74
C LEU A 150 7.34 -1.28 2.13
N GLY A 151 7.06 -1.32 3.42
CA GLY A 151 5.73 -1.50 3.96
C GLY A 151 5.47 -0.55 5.11
N VAL A 152 4.21 -0.19 5.31
CA VAL A 152 3.74 0.63 6.43
C VAL A 152 2.58 -0.09 7.08
N TRP A 153 2.68 -0.35 8.38
CA TRP A 153 1.65 -1.03 9.18
C TRP A 153 1.16 -0.15 10.31
N GLN A 154 -0.06 -0.41 10.75
CA GLN A 154 -0.66 0.15 11.96
C GLN A 154 -1.41 -0.95 12.71
N ILE A 155 -1.66 -0.75 14.00
CA ILE A 155 -2.57 -1.58 14.78
C ILE A 155 -3.99 -1.08 14.50
N VAL A 156 -4.83 -1.94 13.93
CA VAL A 156 -6.25 -1.68 13.67
C VAL A 156 -7.06 -2.84 14.23
N ASP A 157 -8.01 -2.55 15.10
CA ASP A 157 -8.85 -3.55 15.79
C ASP A 157 -8.02 -4.64 16.48
N GLY A 158 -6.93 -4.23 17.14
CA GLY A 158 -6.04 -5.14 17.87
C GLY A 158 -5.15 -6.02 16.99
N ALA A 159 -5.07 -5.79 15.69
CA ALA A 159 -4.23 -6.54 14.76
C ALA A 159 -3.31 -5.62 13.94
N TRP A 160 -2.13 -6.11 13.56
CA TRP A 160 -1.25 -5.42 12.62
C TRP A 160 -1.83 -5.50 11.21
N LYS A 161 -2.15 -4.35 10.62
CA LYS A 161 -2.67 -4.24 9.25
C LYS A 161 -1.85 -3.27 8.43
N MET A 162 -1.62 -3.64 7.18
CA MET A 162 -0.80 -2.87 6.24
C MET A 162 -1.61 -1.74 5.63
N ALA A 163 -1.09 -0.51 5.72
CA ALA A 163 -1.63 0.69 5.10
C ALA A 163 -1.06 0.92 3.69
N ALA A 164 0.23 0.57 3.49
CA ALA A 164 0.91 0.76 2.21
C ALA A 164 1.99 -0.30 1.99
N TRP A 165 2.20 -0.65 0.71
CA TRP A 165 3.29 -1.53 0.29
C TRP A 165 3.92 -1.06 -1.02
N ALA A 166 5.23 -1.25 -1.17
CA ALA A 166 5.93 -1.03 -2.44
C ALA A 166 6.87 -2.18 -2.76
N SER A 167 6.86 -2.61 -4.01
CA SER A 167 7.74 -3.64 -4.57
C SER A 167 8.56 -3.08 -5.72
N LEU A 168 9.89 -3.14 -5.60
CA LEU A 168 10.79 -2.68 -6.65
C LEU A 168 11.28 -3.81 -7.59
N SER A 169 10.77 -5.05 -7.43
CA SER A 169 11.00 -6.10 -8.44
C SER A 169 10.41 -5.67 -9.77
N THR A 170 11.23 -5.68 -10.80
CA THR A 170 10.86 -5.14 -12.11
C THR A 170 11.44 -6.05 -13.19
N PRO A 171 10.66 -6.42 -14.22
CA PRO A 171 11.22 -7.12 -15.38
C PRO A 171 12.16 -6.19 -16.15
N SER A 172 12.99 -6.77 -16.99
CA SER A 172 13.83 -6.02 -17.92
C SER A 172 13.43 -6.38 -19.35
N PRO A 173 13.03 -5.41 -20.20
CA PRO A 173 12.83 -3.99 -19.89
C PRO A 173 11.59 -3.74 -19.01
N ARG A 174 11.59 -2.61 -18.26
CA ARG A 174 10.42 -2.19 -17.49
C ARG A 174 9.31 -1.71 -18.44
N PRO A 175 8.09 -2.24 -18.35
CA PRO A 175 6.97 -1.72 -19.13
C PRO A 175 6.55 -0.33 -18.62
N ALA A 176 5.83 0.43 -19.44
CA ALA A 176 5.17 1.64 -18.99
C ALA A 176 4.13 1.31 -17.90
N PRO A 177 4.02 2.13 -16.84
CA PRO A 177 3.04 1.89 -15.78
C PRO A 177 1.62 2.10 -16.31
N LYS A 178 0.69 1.31 -15.76
CA LYS A 178 -0.73 1.46 -16.04
C LYS A 178 -1.34 2.52 -15.14
N ALA A 179 -2.37 3.21 -15.60
CA ALA A 179 -3.22 4.04 -14.77
C ALA A 179 -3.93 3.17 -13.71
N PRO A 180 -4.16 3.70 -12.48
CA PRO A 180 -4.89 2.97 -11.46
C PRO A 180 -6.31 2.61 -11.91
N ALA A 181 -6.75 1.39 -11.65
CA ALA A 181 -8.08 0.92 -12.00
C ALA A 181 -9.18 1.42 -11.03
N PHE A 182 -8.80 2.09 -9.94
CA PHE A 182 -9.73 2.68 -8.97
C PHE A 182 -9.68 4.21 -9.00
N ALA A 183 -10.81 4.87 -8.73
CA ALA A 183 -10.93 6.32 -8.82
C ALA A 183 -10.36 7.04 -7.57
N GLY A 184 -10.58 6.46 -6.38
CA GLY A 184 -10.29 7.11 -5.10
C GLY A 184 -11.24 8.28 -4.80
N ASP A 185 -11.01 8.96 -3.69
CA ASP A 185 -11.72 10.18 -3.30
C ASP A 185 -11.05 11.41 -3.94
N ALA A 186 -11.82 12.23 -4.66
CA ALA A 186 -11.29 13.37 -5.40
C ALA A 186 -10.62 14.43 -4.51
N ALA A 187 -11.19 14.69 -3.32
CA ALA A 187 -10.65 15.67 -2.39
C ALA A 187 -9.33 15.18 -1.76
N LEU A 188 -9.27 13.89 -1.37
CA LEU A 188 -8.04 13.27 -0.90
C LEU A 188 -6.98 13.21 -2.00
N ASN A 189 -7.34 12.89 -3.24
CA ASN A 189 -6.42 12.89 -4.38
C ASN A 189 -5.80 14.28 -4.59
N ALA A 190 -6.63 15.34 -4.54
CA ALA A 190 -6.14 16.72 -4.64
C ALA A 190 -5.23 17.10 -3.46
N GLN A 191 -5.60 16.73 -2.23
CA GLN A 191 -4.78 16.94 -1.04
C GLN A 191 -3.42 16.23 -1.17
N GLY A 192 -3.44 14.95 -1.53
CA GLY A 192 -2.23 14.15 -1.71
C GLY A 192 -1.32 14.71 -2.81
N ALA A 193 -1.90 15.10 -3.95
CA ALA A 193 -1.16 15.74 -5.04
C ALA A 193 -0.49 17.05 -4.58
N ALA A 194 -1.21 17.90 -3.85
CA ALA A 194 -0.65 19.16 -3.34
C ALA A 194 0.51 18.94 -2.37
N MET A 195 0.36 18.00 -1.41
CA MET A 195 1.41 17.67 -0.46
C MET A 195 2.66 17.09 -1.14
N LEU A 196 2.46 16.14 -2.06
CA LEU A 196 3.57 15.53 -2.79
C LEU A 196 4.26 16.54 -3.71
N THR A 197 3.49 17.40 -4.39
CA THR A 197 4.03 18.50 -5.20
C THR A 197 4.88 19.45 -4.34
N LYS A 198 4.38 19.86 -3.15
CA LYS A 198 5.13 20.72 -2.21
C LYS A 198 6.48 20.09 -1.85
N LEU A 199 6.50 18.80 -1.51
CA LEU A 199 7.73 18.06 -1.19
C LEU A 199 8.71 18.04 -2.37
N LEU A 200 8.25 17.62 -3.54
CA LEU A 200 9.11 17.45 -4.72
C LEU A 200 9.59 18.82 -5.28
N MET A 201 8.76 19.84 -5.20
CA MET A 201 9.13 21.21 -5.61
C MET A 201 10.18 21.82 -4.68
N ALA A 202 10.09 21.60 -3.36
CA ALA A 202 11.11 22.03 -2.42
C ALA A 202 12.47 21.35 -2.72
N GLN A 203 12.45 20.06 -3.09
CA GLN A 203 13.63 19.34 -3.57
C GLN A 203 14.17 19.94 -4.88
N HIS A 204 13.32 20.17 -5.86
CA HIS A 204 13.67 20.70 -7.19
C HIS A 204 14.31 22.09 -7.08
N LYS A 205 13.70 22.98 -6.29
CA LYS A 205 14.17 24.36 -6.08
C LYS A 205 15.34 24.47 -5.11
N LYS A 206 15.80 23.37 -4.51
CA LYS A 206 16.84 23.38 -3.46
C LYS A 206 16.44 24.19 -2.22
N GLU A 207 15.17 24.26 -1.89
CA GLU A 207 14.66 24.87 -0.66
C GLU A 207 14.90 23.90 0.52
N LEU A 208 16.18 23.63 0.83
CA LEU A 208 16.58 22.57 1.75
C LEU A 208 15.95 22.67 3.15
N PRO A 209 15.81 23.86 3.78
CA PRO A 209 15.12 23.96 5.07
C PRO A 209 13.64 23.56 4.99
N ALA A 210 12.94 23.99 3.93
CA ALA A 210 11.53 23.63 3.72
C ALA A 210 11.36 22.14 3.40
N PHE A 211 12.26 21.59 2.59
CA PHE A 211 12.30 20.16 2.29
C PHE A 211 12.55 19.34 3.55
N ASP A 212 13.57 19.69 4.35
CA ASP A 212 13.92 19.02 5.60
C ASP A 212 12.77 19.04 6.61
N ALA A 213 12.08 20.18 6.71
CA ALA A 213 10.94 20.36 7.59
C ALA A 213 9.77 19.39 7.28
N MET A 214 9.67 18.87 6.05
CA MET A 214 8.63 17.90 5.66
C MET A 214 9.05 16.44 5.89
N LEU A 215 10.30 16.15 6.25
CA LEU A 215 10.78 14.79 6.47
C LEU A 215 10.64 14.39 7.94
N ALA A 216 10.09 13.21 8.21
CA ALA A 216 10.11 12.63 9.55
C ALA A 216 11.52 12.16 9.93
N THR A 217 11.84 12.14 11.22
CA THR A 217 13.13 11.62 11.72
C THR A 217 13.33 10.15 11.34
N GLY A 218 12.27 9.33 11.46
CA GLY A 218 12.28 7.92 11.11
C GLY A 218 11.92 7.60 9.65
N LEU A 219 12.08 8.57 8.73
CA LEU A 219 11.80 8.36 7.31
C LEU A 219 12.61 7.19 6.73
N GLN A 220 11.92 6.27 6.06
CA GLN A 220 12.54 5.21 5.27
C GLN A 220 12.18 5.34 3.79
N ILE A 221 13.14 4.99 2.94
CA ILE A 221 13.02 5.14 1.49
C ILE A 221 13.54 3.89 0.81
N VAL A 222 12.85 3.48 -0.27
CA VAL A 222 13.39 2.49 -1.20
C VAL A 222 13.41 3.04 -2.62
N ASN A 223 14.52 2.84 -3.30
CA ASN A 223 14.69 3.16 -4.70
C ASN A 223 15.71 2.20 -5.35
N PHE A 224 16.15 2.49 -6.58
CA PHE A 224 17.12 1.66 -7.30
C PHE A 224 18.47 1.50 -6.58
N LYS A 225 18.82 2.38 -5.64
CA LYS A 225 20.04 2.27 -4.80
C LYS A 225 19.87 1.34 -3.61
N GLY A 226 18.63 0.94 -3.29
CA GLY A 226 18.32 0.10 -2.15
C GLY A 226 17.49 0.81 -1.08
N GLN A 227 17.83 0.52 0.17
CA GLN A 227 17.21 1.09 1.37
C GLN A 227 17.99 2.33 1.80
N LEU A 228 17.29 3.42 2.05
CA LEU A 228 17.85 4.73 2.38
C LEU A 228 17.07 5.34 3.55
N GLY A 229 17.73 6.25 4.27
CA GLY A 229 17.12 7.02 5.35
C GLY A 229 16.97 8.51 5.00
N ARG A 230 16.55 9.28 6.02
CA ARG A 230 16.38 10.74 5.93
C ARG A 230 17.66 11.46 5.50
N ASP A 231 18.81 11.08 6.07
CA ASP A 231 20.09 11.73 5.78
C ASP A 231 20.54 11.46 4.33
N ASP A 232 20.30 10.26 3.81
CA ASP A 232 20.55 9.93 2.42
C ASP A 232 19.68 10.77 1.47
N MET A 233 18.42 10.99 1.84
CA MET A 233 17.51 11.84 1.07
C MET A 233 17.96 13.30 1.07
N MET A 234 18.35 13.83 2.22
CA MET A 234 18.90 15.19 2.34
C MET A 234 20.20 15.36 1.54
N ASN A 235 21.12 14.39 1.64
CA ASN A 235 22.36 14.39 0.87
C ASN A 235 22.08 14.26 -0.64
N GLY A 236 21.10 13.45 -1.03
CA GLY A 236 20.61 13.35 -2.39
C GLY A 236 20.05 14.68 -2.88
N ALA A 237 19.17 15.31 -2.10
CA ALA A 237 18.57 16.61 -2.43
C ALA A 237 19.62 17.71 -2.61
N LYS A 238 20.68 17.76 -1.79
CA LYS A 238 21.79 18.72 -1.92
C LYS A 238 22.54 18.56 -3.26
N ARG A 239 22.77 17.32 -3.70
CA ARG A 239 23.67 16.99 -4.82
C ARG A 239 22.95 16.79 -6.15
N ALA A 240 21.70 16.32 -6.12
CA ALA A 240 20.97 16.02 -7.34
C ALA A 240 20.51 17.29 -8.06
N THR A 241 20.56 17.28 -9.38
CA THR A 241 19.76 18.15 -10.23
C THR A 241 18.53 17.36 -10.66
N THR A 242 17.36 17.96 -10.58
CA THR A 242 16.10 17.30 -10.95
C THR A 242 15.36 18.12 -11.98
N ASP A 243 14.64 17.44 -12.87
CA ASP A 243 13.66 18.09 -13.72
C ASP A 243 12.44 18.52 -12.90
N LEU A 244 11.58 19.35 -13.49
CA LEU A 244 10.31 19.71 -12.88
C LEU A 244 9.48 18.43 -12.65
N PRO A 245 9.01 18.15 -11.42
CA PRO A 245 8.20 16.97 -11.17
C PRO A 245 6.82 17.11 -11.80
N MET A 246 6.38 16.07 -12.51
CA MET A 246 5.02 15.95 -13.04
C MET A 246 4.36 14.73 -12.43
N LEU A 247 3.19 14.92 -11.84
CA LEU A 247 2.38 13.86 -11.23
C LEU A 247 1.19 13.55 -12.13
N ALA A 248 1.07 12.28 -12.49
CA ALA A 248 -0.10 11.78 -13.20
C ALA A 248 -0.79 10.71 -12.35
N ASP A 249 -2.09 10.54 -12.53
CA ASP A 249 -2.87 9.45 -11.92
C ASP A 249 -2.79 9.41 -10.39
N THR A 250 -2.70 10.56 -9.73
CA THR A 250 -2.57 10.60 -8.26
C THR A 250 -3.79 9.97 -7.60
N ARG A 251 -3.51 9.09 -6.63
CA ARG A 251 -4.48 8.49 -5.72
C ARG A 251 -4.03 8.72 -4.30
N ALA A 252 -4.95 9.11 -3.44
CA ALA A 252 -4.68 9.26 -2.02
C ALA A 252 -5.78 8.60 -1.19
N THR A 253 -5.37 7.92 -0.13
CA THR A 253 -6.30 7.28 0.82
C THR A 253 -5.86 7.55 2.24
N LYS A 254 -6.84 7.58 3.16
CA LYS A 254 -6.59 7.68 4.59
C LYS A 254 -6.59 6.31 5.25
N CYS A 255 -5.54 6.04 6.02
CA CYS A 255 -5.40 4.89 6.90
C CYS A 255 -5.12 5.42 8.32
N GLY A 256 -6.17 5.61 9.13
CA GLY A 256 -6.02 6.31 10.42
C GLY A 256 -5.53 7.75 10.22
N ASP A 257 -4.42 8.10 10.85
CA ASP A 257 -3.73 9.40 10.72
C ASP A 257 -2.77 9.48 9.52
N LEU A 258 -2.64 8.38 8.76
CA LEU A 258 -1.80 8.34 7.57
C LEU A 258 -2.57 8.79 6.33
N LEU A 259 -1.89 9.56 5.49
CA LEU A 259 -2.28 9.82 4.11
C LEU A 259 -1.32 9.07 3.19
N VAL A 260 -1.81 8.00 2.57
CA VAL A 260 -1.05 7.22 1.58
C VAL A 260 -1.29 7.85 0.21
N VAL A 261 -0.23 8.31 -0.43
CA VAL A 261 -0.29 8.99 -1.74
C VAL A 261 0.52 8.19 -2.75
N THR A 262 -0.10 7.87 -3.87
CA THR A 262 0.55 7.19 -4.99
C THR A 262 0.31 7.96 -6.28
N CYS A 263 1.24 7.87 -7.23
CA CYS A 263 1.11 8.48 -8.54
C CYS A 263 2.04 7.81 -9.56
N ASN A 264 1.90 8.16 -10.82
CA ASN A 264 2.94 8.00 -11.83
C ASN A 264 3.77 9.30 -11.86
N LEU A 265 4.99 9.24 -11.30
CA LEU A 265 5.90 10.38 -11.24
C LEU A 265 6.81 10.40 -12.48
N THR A 266 6.81 11.51 -13.19
CA THR A 266 7.78 11.82 -14.24
C THR A 266 8.74 12.89 -13.71
N MET A 267 9.98 12.51 -13.43
CA MET A 267 11.02 13.41 -12.95
C MET A 267 12.40 12.81 -13.23
N GLY A 268 13.11 13.39 -14.17
CA GLY A 268 14.52 13.04 -14.41
C GLY A 268 15.40 13.55 -13.27
N GLN A 269 16.47 12.83 -12.98
CA GLN A 269 17.44 13.22 -11.94
C GLN A 269 18.85 12.93 -12.42
N LYS A 270 19.78 13.83 -12.06
CA LYS A 270 21.21 13.61 -12.25
C LYS A 270 21.91 13.76 -10.90
N VAL A 271 22.58 12.70 -10.47
CA VAL A 271 23.36 12.65 -9.23
C VAL A 271 24.76 12.16 -9.57
N ALA A 272 25.73 13.04 -9.51
CA ALA A 272 27.11 12.77 -9.97
C ALA A 272 27.09 12.22 -11.41
N PHE A 273 27.55 10.98 -11.60
CA PHE A 273 27.62 10.32 -12.91
C PHE A 273 26.37 9.48 -13.25
N THR A 274 25.39 9.42 -12.34
CA THR A 274 24.17 8.62 -12.55
C THR A 274 23.05 9.52 -13.05
N THR A 275 22.47 9.17 -14.20
CA THR A 275 21.28 9.80 -14.76
C THR A 275 20.10 8.85 -14.62
N ILE A 276 19.02 9.32 -14.00
CA ILE A 276 17.73 8.64 -13.95
C ILE A 276 16.84 9.34 -14.97
N PRO A 277 16.27 8.61 -15.92
CA PRO A 277 15.49 9.22 -16.99
C PRO A 277 14.17 9.80 -16.47
N ALA A 278 13.62 10.76 -17.21
CA ALA A 278 12.28 11.31 -16.97
C ALA A 278 11.18 10.37 -17.52
N ASP A 279 11.29 9.07 -17.23
CA ASP A 279 10.26 8.10 -17.61
C ASP A 279 9.19 8.02 -16.51
N PRO A 280 7.89 7.99 -16.83
CA PRO A 280 6.84 7.79 -15.84
C PRO A 280 7.11 6.54 -15.01
N ALA A 281 7.03 6.65 -13.70
CA ALA A 281 7.28 5.56 -12.78
C ALA A 281 6.31 5.58 -11.60
N PRO A 282 5.77 4.44 -11.18
CA PRO A 282 4.98 4.36 -9.97
C PRO A 282 5.76 4.84 -8.76
N PHE A 283 5.12 5.69 -7.99
CA PHE A 283 5.69 6.35 -6.83
C PHE A 283 4.72 6.27 -5.65
N LEU A 284 5.25 6.11 -4.45
CA LEU A 284 4.49 6.08 -3.20
C LEU A 284 5.15 7.02 -2.20
N ALA A 285 4.33 7.83 -1.53
CA ALA A 285 4.69 8.55 -0.32
C ALA A 285 3.61 8.35 0.75
N VAL A 286 4.02 8.14 1.98
CA VAL A 286 3.12 8.08 3.13
C VAL A 286 3.43 9.26 4.04
N PHE A 287 2.41 10.07 4.30
CA PHE A 287 2.47 11.20 5.21
C PHE A 287 1.75 10.86 6.50
N GLN A 288 2.27 11.34 7.62
CA GLN A 288 1.62 11.26 8.94
C GLN A 288 1.32 12.66 9.47
N GLY A 289 0.15 12.81 10.08
CA GLY A 289 -0.34 14.10 10.56
C GLY A 289 -1.17 14.83 9.50
N SER A 290 -1.44 16.11 9.73
CA SER A 290 -2.32 16.91 8.88
C SER A 290 -1.79 18.33 8.65
N GLY A 291 -2.22 18.96 7.55
CA GLY A 291 -1.85 20.33 7.19
C GLY A 291 -0.34 20.49 7.03
N ASP A 292 0.18 21.63 7.47
CA ASP A 292 1.61 21.95 7.39
C ASP A 292 2.48 21.17 8.39
N ALA A 293 1.89 20.56 9.39
CA ALA A 293 2.60 19.70 10.36
C ALA A 293 2.82 18.28 9.83
N ALA A 294 2.18 17.90 8.74
CA ALA A 294 2.34 16.57 8.15
C ALA A 294 3.79 16.30 7.74
N LYS A 295 4.29 15.12 8.08
CA LYS A 295 5.63 14.65 7.73
C LYS A 295 5.56 13.44 6.83
N VAL A 296 6.42 13.36 5.83
CA VAL A 296 6.60 12.13 5.07
C VAL A 296 7.42 11.14 5.89
N ILE A 297 6.88 9.92 6.05
CA ILE A 297 7.46 8.84 6.84
C ILE A 297 8.00 7.70 5.98
N ALA A 298 7.50 7.55 4.75
CA ALA A 298 7.89 6.48 3.85
C ALA A 298 7.82 6.94 2.39
N ILE A 299 8.82 6.56 1.60
CA ILE A 299 8.87 6.84 0.15
C ILE A 299 9.34 5.60 -0.61
N ALA A 300 8.67 5.29 -1.72
CA ALA A 300 9.15 4.32 -2.70
C ALA A 300 9.13 4.91 -4.10
N ASN A 301 10.26 4.80 -4.80
CA ASN A 301 10.40 5.24 -6.19
C ASN A 301 10.88 4.08 -7.05
N THR A 302 10.04 3.64 -7.99
CA THR A 302 10.35 2.53 -8.88
C THR A 302 11.18 2.92 -10.11
N ASN A 303 11.49 4.22 -10.29
CA ASN A 303 12.35 4.66 -11.38
C ASN A 303 13.79 4.22 -11.16
N LYS A 304 14.49 3.89 -12.26
CA LYS A 304 15.88 3.41 -12.23
C LYS A 304 16.68 3.96 -13.42
N PRO A 305 18.01 4.03 -13.32
CA PRO A 305 18.87 4.30 -14.47
C PRO A 305 18.64 3.29 -15.59
N LYS A 306 18.86 3.75 -16.82
CA LYS A 306 18.87 2.87 -18.03
C LYS A 306 20.18 2.11 -18.13
#